data_52d5fbda210189a68272130cd55112c4
#
_entry.id   52d5fbda210189a68272130cd55112c4
#
_cell.length_a   1.000
_cell.length_b   1.000
_cell.length_c   1.000
_cell.angle_alpha   90.00
_cell.angle_beta   90.00
_cell.angle_gamma   90.00
#
_symmetry.space_group_name_H-M   'P 1'
#
loop_
_entity.id
_entity.type
_entity.pdbx_description
1 polymer ?
#
loop_
_entity_poly.entity_id
_entity_poly.type
_entity_poly.pdbx_seq_one_letter_code
_entity_poly.pdbx_strand_id
1 'polypeptide(L)'
;MMKMFSWVTKDTTIDFMKARKLTYVLSIVMVVLSIASIAIKGFNYGIDFSGGILIELKSENKINLEEMRNKINTVDVDEVNLQTIGETGTEVMIRAQAKELNEKEQMAVVNQIKQVLGNDYEYRRVELVGPQVGDELKKAGIIASVIAVLAISAYIWFRFEWQFALGAMIGLIHDIITTVGLLSFFGFDFSLTTVAAVLTLAGYSVNDTVVTYDRVRENLRKFKKMPQYELLNKSINDI
;
A
#
# COMPACT_ATOMS: atom_id res chain seq x y z
N MET A 1 -14.68 -17.24 -38.01
CA MET A 1 -13.65 -17.84 -37.13
C MET A 1 -12.60 -16.75 -36.89
N MET A 2 -12.77 -15.95 -35.82
CA MET A 2 -11.84 -14.87 -35.49
C MET A 2 -10.54 -15.48 -34.95
N LYS A 3 -9.39 -15.21 -35.55
CA LYS A 3 -8.08 -15.50 -35.00
C LYS A 3 -7.87 -14.59 -33.81
N MET A 4 -8.09 -15.12 -32.60
CA MET A 4 -7.72 -14.47 -31.35
C MET A 4 -6.20 -14.30 -31.35
N PHE A 5 -5.73 -13.08 -31.15
CA PHE A 5 -4.34 -12.68 -31.02
C PHE A 5 -3.62 -13.56 -29.98
N SER A 6 -2.74 -14.46 -30.42
CA SER A 6 -1.83 -15.18 -29.55
C SER A 6 -0.56 -14.34 -29.34
N TRP A 7 -0.64 -13.34 -28.50
CA TRP A 7 0.54 -12.56 -28.07
C TRP A 7 1.33 -13.28 -26.94
N VAL A 8 0.80 -14.36 -26.44
CA VAL A 8 1.49 -15.20 -25.44
C VAL A 8 2.06 -16.40 -26.20
N THR A 9 3.36 -16.41 -26.39
CA THR A 9 4.08 -17.60 -26.86
C THR A 9 3.90 -18.68 -25.80
N LYS A 10 3.37 -19.83 -26.20
CA LYS A 10 3.07 -20.97 -25.31
C LYS A 10 4.32 -21.57 -24.64
N ASP A 11 5.52 -21.27 -25.15
CA ASP A 11 6.79 -21.77 -24.63
C ASP A 11 7.75 -20.57 -24.50
N THR A 12 7.84 -20.01 -23.30
CA THR A 12 8.86 -19.02 -22.98
C THR A 12 10.18 -19.74 -22.64
N THR A 13 11.30 -19.18 -23.10
CA THR A 13 12.65 -19.73 -22.85
C THR A 13 13.57 -18.64 -22.30
N ILE A 14 13.06 -17.84 -21.36
CA ILE A 14 13.79 -16.71 -20.78
C ILE A 14 14.75 -17.23 -19.71
N ASP A 15 16.01 -16.79 -19.76
CA ASP A 15 17.01 -17.13 -18.73
C ASP A 15 16.93 -16.17 -17.54
N PHE A 16 15.96 -16.42 -16.65
CA PHE A 16 15.74 -15.65 -15.44
C PHE A 16 16.91 -15.75 -14.45
N MET A 17 17.56 -16.93 -14.37
CA MET A 17 18.65 -17.16 -13.43
C MET A 17 19.91 -16.37 -13.79
N LYS A 18 20.08 -15.95 -15.01
CA LYS A 18 21.18 -15.06 -15.45
C LYS A 18 21.11 -13.71 -14.73
N ALA A 19 19.92 -13.18 -14.54
CA ALA A 19 19.70 -11.88 -13.89
C ALA A 19 19.75 -11.92 -12.34
N ARG A 20 19.83 -13.12 -11.71
CA ARG A 20 19.69 -13.30 -10.25
C ARG A 20 20.57 -12.38 -9.39
N LYS A 21 21.84 -12.14 -9.82
CA LYS A 21 22.75 -11.28 -9.05
C LYS A 21 22.31 -9.81 -9.09
N LEU A 22 21.86 -9.35 -10.26
CA LEU A 22 21.34 -8.00 -10.43
C LEU A 22 20.05 -7.79 -9.62
N THR A 23 19.13 -8.76 -9.66
CA THR A 23 17.88 -8.69 -8.90
C THR A 23 18.13 -8.72 -7.40
N TYR A 24 19.08 -9.50 -6.88
CA TYR A 24 19.45 -9.46 -5.47
C TYR A 24 19.99 -8.09 -5.04
N VAL A 25 20.89 -7.50 -5.84
CA VAL A 25 21.44 -6.17 -5.54
C VAL A 25 20.30 -5.14 -5.55
N LEU A 26 19.44 -5.17 -6.56
CA LEU A 26 18.31 -4.27 -6.66
C LEU A 26 17.35 -4.41 -5.46
N SER A 27 17.00 -5.65 -5.08
CA SER A 27 16.14 -5.92 -3.91
C SER A 27 16.75 -5.40 -2.62
N ILE A 28 18.05 -5.63 -2.39
CA ILE A 28 18.74 -5.13 -1.19
C ILE A 28 18.73 -3.60 -1.17
N VAL A 29 19.02 -2.95 -2.30
CA VAL A 29 18.98 -1.48 -2.42
C VAL A 29 17.56 -0.96 -2.15
N MET A 30 16.53 -1.59 -2.71
CA MET A 30 15.12 -1.23 -2.46
C MET A 30 14.75 -1.33 -0.98
N VAL A 31 15.12 -2.41 -0.30
CA VAL A 31 14.88 -2.59 1.14
C VAL A 31 15.60 -1.52 1.96
N VAL A 32 16.88 -1.26 1.66
CA VAL A 32 17.66 -0.24 2.38
C VAL A 32 17.06 1.15 2.20
N LEU A 33 16.69 1.52 0.96
CA LEU A 33 16.05 2.80 0.68
C LEU A 33 14.67 2.90 1.35
N SER A 34 13.91 1.82 1.39
CA SER A 34 12.62 1.76 2.07
C SER A 34 12.74 1.99 3.57
N ILE A 35 13.67 1.28 4.22
CA ILE A 35 13.94 1.45 5.66
C ILE A 35 14.45 2.88 5.95
N ALA A 36 15.35 3.41 5.11
CA ALA A 36 15.83 4.78 5.25
C ALA A 36 14.71 5.81 5.09
N SER A 37 13.81 5.62 4.11
CA SER A 37 12.65 6.49 3.93
C SER A 37 11.75 6.49 5.15
N ILE A 38 11.40 5.31 5.68
CA ILE A 38 10.57 5.18 6.88
C ILE A 38 11.25 5.84 8.09
N ALA A 39 12.57 5.67 8.25
CA ALA A 39 13.31 6.24 9.39
C ALA A 39 13.43 7.78 9.33
N ILE A 40 13.57 8.36 8.13
CA ILE A 40 13.81 9.80 7.93
C ILE A 40 12.48 10.55 7.80
N LYS A 41 11.56 10.07 6.95
CA LYS A 41 10.30 10.76 6.63
C LYS A 41 9.15 10.33 7.56
N GLY A 42 9.21 9.11 8.12
CA GLY A 42 8.09 8.51 8.85
C GLY A 42 6.92 8.16 7.95
N PHE A 43 5.72 8.14 8.53
CA PHE A 43 4.46 7.89 7.83
C PHE A 43 3.57 9.12 7.84
N ASN A 44 2.94 9.39 6.71
CA ASN A 44 1.85 10.34 6.64
C ASN A 44 0.56 9.65 7.10
N TYR A 45 0.28 9.71 8.41
CA TYR A 45 -0.90 9.04 8.97
C TYR A 45 -2.19 9.71 8.48
N GLY A 46 -3.11 8.89 7.95
CA GLY A 46 -4.49 9.32 7.67
C GLY A 46 -5.27 9.60 8.96
N ILE A 47 -6.46 10.20 8.81
CA ILE A 47 -7.34 10.53 9.95
C ILE A 47 -7.72 9.29 10.77
N ASP A 48 -7.73 8.10 10.16
CA ASP A 48 -7.99 6.83 10.86
C ASP A 48 -7.04 6.59 12.04
N PHE A 49 -5.81 7.11 11.97
CA PHE A 49 -4.75 6.89 12.95
C PHE A 49 -4.33 8.15 13.69
N SER A 50 -4.52 9.33 13.09
CA SER A 50 -4.18 10.61 13.72
C SER A 50 -5.37 11.28 14.38
N GLY A 51 -6.59 10.82 14.08
CA GLY A 51 -7.80 11.59 14.33
C GLY A 51 -7.91 12.80 13.41
N GLY A 52 -9.06 13.46 13.37
CA GLY A 52 -9.26 14.67 12.61
C GLY A 52 -10.46 14.61 11.66
N ILE A 53 -10.44 15.53 10.71
CA ILE A 53 -11.51 15.77 9.74
C ILE A 53 -10.95 15.53 8.33
N LEU A 54 -11.69 14.81 7.51
CA LEU A 54 -11.42 14.65 6.08
C LEU A 54 -12.62 15.09 5.28
N ILE A 55 -12.41 15.98 4.32
CA ILE A 55 -13.45 16.47 3.42
C ILE A 55 -12.96 16.29 1.98
N GLU A 56 -13.70 15.55 1.17
CA GLU A 56 -13.47 15.45 -0.26
C GLU A 56 -14.45 16.36 -1.00
N LEU A 57 -13.90 17.23 -1.83
CA LEU A 57 -14.63 18.22 -2.60
C LEU A 57 -14.44 17.98 -4.09
N LYS A 58 -15.47 18.24 -4.85
CA LYS A 58 -15.41 18.35 -6.31
C LYS A 58 -15.93 19.71 -6.75
N SER A 59 -15.28 20.28 -7.77
CA SER A 59 -15.71 21.48 -8.48
C SER A 59 -15.86 21.19 -9.96
N GLU A 60 -16.71 21.95 -10.65
CA GLU A 60 -16.79 21.93 -12.11
C GLU A 60 -15.53 22.51 -12.76
N ASN A 61 -14.86 23.45 -12.07
CA ASN A 61 -13.67 24.12 -12.53
C ASN A 61 -12.43 23.63 -11.75
N LYS A 62 -11.24 23.87 -12.32
CA LYS A 62 -9.97 23.58 -11.67
C LYS A 62 -9.83 24.41 -10.38
N ILE A 63 -9.53 23.72 -9.29
CA ILE A 63 -9.44 24.31 -7.95
C ILE A 63 -8.06 24.95 -7.76
N ASN A 64 -8.05 26.19 -7.27
CA ASN A 64 -6.83 26.86 -6.85
C ASN A 64 -6.55 26.53 -5.37
N LEU A 65 -5.54 25.70 -5.13
CA LEU A 65 -5.19 25.23 -3.78
C LEU A 65 -4.72 26.38 -2.87
N GLU A 66 -4.02 27.40 -3.40
CA GLU A 66 -3.55 28.52 -2.59
C GLU A 66 -4.71 29.39 -2.10
N GLU A 67 -5.66 29.68 -2.98
CA GLU A 67 -6.87 30.41 -2.62
C GLU A 67 -7.70 29.65 -1.59
N MET A 68 -7.89 28.34 -1.82
CA MET A 68 -8.61 27.48 -0.89
C MET A 68 -7.92 27.41 0.46
N ARG A 69 -6.59 27.28 0.49
CA ARG A 69 -5.79 27.29 1.72
C ARG A 69 -5.97 28.60 2.50
N ASN A 70 -5.92 29.73 1.82
CA ASN A 70 -6.10 31.05 2.44
C ASN A 70 -7.50 31.19 3.06
N LYS A 71 -8.53 30.68 2.41
CA LYS A 71 -9.89 30.65 2.95
C LYS A 71 -9.98 29.76 4.20
N ILE A 72 -9.43 28.55 4.14
CA ILE A 72 -9.52 27.59 5.26
C ILE A 72 -8.67 28.01 6.45
N ASN A 73 -7.55 28.68 6.25
CA ASN A 73 -6.71 29.22 7.33
C ASN A 73 -7.41 30.28 8.22
N THR A 74 -8.60 30.75 7.81
CA THR A 74 -9.45 31.62 8.67
C THR A 74 -10.25 30.83 9.70
N VAL A 75 -10.31 29.52 9.55
CA VAL A 75 -10.97 28.60 10.50
C VAL A 75 -9.93 28.18 11.54
N ASP A 76 -10.35 28.12 12.79
CA ASP A 76 -9.47 27.73 13.92
C ASP A 76 -9.24 26.21 13.91
N VAL A 77 -8.20 25.78 13.18
CA VAL A 77 -7.74 24.38 13.06
C VAL A 77 -6.22 24.32 13.12
N ASP A 78 -5.69 23.28 13.78
CA ASP A 78 -4.25 23.18 14.05
C ASP A 78 -3.40 23.05 12.77
N GLU A 79 -3.74 22.13 11.90
CA GLU A 79 -3.01 21.84 10.68
C GLU A 79 -3.95 21.43 9.55
N VAL A 80 -3.84 22.12 8.41
CA VAL A 80 -4.63 21.83 7.21
C VAL A 80 -3.74 21.36 6.08
N ASN A 81 -4.00 20.15 5.60
CA ASN A 81 -3.37 19.60 4.41
C ASN A 81 -4.38 19.56 3.27
N LEU A 82 -3.98 20.13 2.12
CA LEU A 82 -4.78 20.13 0.89
C LEU A 82 -4.06 19.32 -0.17
N GLN A 83 -4.75 18.36 -0.75
CA GLN A 83 -4.21 17.50 -1.80
C GLN A 83 -5.21 17.36 -2.95
N THR A 84 -4.74 17.56 -4.20
CA THR A 84 -5.57 17.27 -5.37
C THR A 84 -5.73 15.76 -5.57
N ILE A 85 -6.94 15.35 -5.95
CA ILE A 85 -7.26 13.97 -6.31
C ILE A 85 -7.37 13.90 -7.84
N GLY A 86 -6.71 12.91 -8.45
CA GLY A 86 -6.72 12.73 -9.91
C GLY A 86 -5.90 13.76 -10.68
N GLU A 87 -5.97 13.68 -12.01
CA GLU A 87 -5.15 14.50 -12.92
C GLU A 87 -5.83 15.82 -13.32
N THR A 88 -7.14 15.92 -13.16
CA THR A 88 -7.94 17.06 -13.64
C THR A 88 -7.79 18.32 -12.78
N GLY A 89 -7.40 18.18 -11.52
CA GLY A 89 -7.33 19.26 -10.55
C GLY A 89 -8.70 19.81 -10.14
N THR A 90 -9.78 19.07 -10.41
CA THR A 90 -11.17 19.44 -10.05
C THR A 90 -11.62 18.81 -8.74
N GLU A 91 -10.83 17.89 -8.18
CA GLU A 91 -11.14 17.22 -6.93
C GLU A 91 -10.03 17.50 -5.92
N VAL A 92 -10.42 17.82 -4.69
CA VAL A 92 -9.48 18.13 -3.60
C VAL A 92 -9.92 17.42 -2.34
N MET A 93 -8.92 16.84 -1.66
CA MET A 93 -9.02 16.34 -0.30
C MET A 93 -8.50 17.41 0.66
N ILE A 94 -9.32 17.77 1.63
CA ILE A 94 -8.97 18.63 2.75
C ILE A 94 -8.85 17.73 3.96
N ARG A 95 -7.69 17.78 4.61
CA ARG A 95 -7.47 17.11 5.89
C ARG A 95 -7.14 18.16 6.94
N ALA A 96 -7.92 18.19 8.01
CA ALA A 96 -7.70 19.08 9.13
C ALA A 96 -7.43 18.25 10.39
N GLN A 97 -6.32 18.51 11.08
CA GLN A 97 -6.05 17.90 12.36
C GLN A 97 -6.92 18.55 13.44
N ALA A 98 -7.55 17.72 14.25
CA ALA A 98 -8.46 18.15 15.30
C ALA A 98 -8.23 17.29 16.55
N LYS A 99 -6.96 17.25 17.02
CA LYS A 99 -6.48 16.29 18.04
C LYS A 99 -7.16 16.44 19.40
N GLU A 100 -7.67 17.62 19.71
CA GLU A 100 -8.28 17.89 21.03
C GLU A 100 -9.79 18.09 20.96
N LEU A 101 -10.38 18.09 19.73
CA LEU A 101 -11.80 18.37 19.54
C LEU A 101 -12.66 17.12 19.64
N ASN A 102 -13.75 17.23 20.38
CA ASN A 102 -14.77 16.19 20.39
C ASN A 102 -15.61 16.23 19.09
N GLU A 103 -16.44 15.19 18.85
CA GLU A 103 -17.21 15.07 17.59
C GLU A 103 -18.11 16.30 17.31
N LYS A 104 -18.66 16.95 18.32
CA LYS A 104 -19.51 18.14 18.13
C LYS A 104 -18.68 19.34 17.70
N GLU A 105 -17.52 19.50 18.24
CA GLU A 105 -16.56 20.57 17.89
C GLU A 105 -16.00 20.33 16.49
N GLN A 106 -15.65 19.08 16.13
CA GLN A 106 -15.24 18.72 14.78
C GLN A 106 -16.34 19.02 13.75
N MET A 107 -17.62 18.73 14.08
CA MET A 107 -18.73 19.05 13.22
C MET A 107 -18.93 20.58 13.06
N ALA A 108 -18.68 21.35 14.12
CA ALA A 108 -18.71 22.81 14.03
C ALA A 108 -17.63 23.33 13.07
N VAL A 109 -16.41 22.78 13.14
CA VAL A 109 -15.31 23.07 12.21
C VAL A 109 -15.71 22.73 10.76
N VAL A 110 -16.30 21.56 10.51
CA VAL A 110 -16.79 21.19 9.17
C VAL A 110 -17.79 22.23 8.65
N ASN A 111 -18.72 22.67 9.50
CA ASN A 111 -19.70 23.68 9.09
C ASN A 111 -19.04 25.04 8.80
N GLN A 112 -18.02 25.45 9.57
CA GLN A 112 -17.24 26.66 9.31
C GLN A 112 -16.48 26.55 7.97
N ILE A 113 -15.83 25.42 7.70
CA ILE A 113 -15.16 25.17 6.41
C ILE A 113 -16.15 25.26 5.25
N LYS A 114 -17.34 24.67 5.39
CA LYS A 114 -18.40 24.77 4.39
C LYS A 114 -18.86 26.20 4.15
N GLN A 115 -19.01 27.00 5.21
CA GLN A 115 -19.39 28.42 5.11
C GLN A 115 -18.34 29.26 4.39
N VAL A 116 -17.05 29.06 4.72
CA VAL A 116 -15.94 29.80 4.13
C VAL A 116 -15.70 29.45 2.66
N LEU A 117 -15.87 28.19 2.30
CA LEU A 117 -15.73 27.72 0.92
C LEU A 117 -16.94 28.06 0.04
N GLY A 118 -18.15 28.20 0.63
CA GLY A 118 -19.38 28.48 -0.10
C GLY A 118 -19.99 27.25 -0.77
N ASN A 119 -20.94 27.52 -1.69
CA ASN A 119 -21.75 26.47 -2.35
C ASN A 119 -21.19 26.01 -3.70
N ASP A 120 -20.02 26.48 -4.11
CA ASP A 120 -19.42 26.19 -5.42
C ASP A 120 -18.79 24.79 -5.51
N TYR A 121 -18.88 24.04 -4.42
CA TYR A 121 -18.27 22.72 -4.30
C TYR A 121 -19.29 21.64 -3.97
N GLU A 122 -19.17 20.49 -4.64
CA GLU A 122 -19.87 19.25 -4.28
C GLU A 122 -19.10 18.53 -3.18
N TYR A 123 -19.69 18.38 -2.01
CA TYR A 123 -19.10 17.65 -0.87
C TYR A 123 -19.37 16.15 -1.05
N ARG A 124 -18.38 15.40 -1.53
CA ARG A 124 -18.52 13.96 -1.81
C ARG A 124 -18.38 13.09 -0.59
N ARG A 125 -17.48 13.48 0.32
CA ARG A 125 -17.17 12.71 1.51
C ARG A 125 -16.82 13.65 2.64
N VAL A 126 -17.35 13.39 3.82
CA VAL A 126 -17.01 14.08 5.07
C VAL A 126 -16.85 13.00 6.13
N GLU A 127 -15.65 12.85 6.66
CA GLU A 127 -15.33 11.90 7.71
C GLU A 127 -14.76 12.62 8.91
N LEU A 128 -15.15 12.12 10.09
CA LEU A 128 -14.72 12.62 11.38
C LEU A 128 -14.22 11.44 12.20
N VAL A 129 -13.00 11.55 12.72
CA VAL A 129 -12.43 10.54 13.62
C VAL A 129 -11.95 11.23 14.87
N GLY A 130 -12.54 10.88 16.00
CA GLY A 130 -12.09 11.37 17.30
C GLY A 130 -10.71 10.82 17.63
N PRO A 131 -9.89 11.55 18.43
CA PRO A 131 -8.51 11.13 18.76
C PRO A 131 -8.43 9.77 19.44
N GLN A 132 -9.34 9.50 20.36
CA GLN A 132 -9.40 8.22 21.08
C GLN A 132 -9.68 7.06 20.11
N VAL A 133 -10.61 7.26 19.17
CA VAL A 133 -10.94 6.26 18.15
C VAL A 133 -9.75 6.03 17.22
N GLY A 134 -9.04 7.08 16.83
CA GLY A 134 -7.83 6.97 16.01
C GLY A 134 -6.74 6.13 16.68
N ASP A 135 -6.50 6.33 17.97
CA ASP A 135 -5.53 5.54 18.74
C ASP A 135 -5.94 4.06 18.88
N GLU A 136 -7.24 3.80 19.08
CA GLU A 136 -7.77 2.44 19.13
C GLU A 136 -7.63 1.74 17.77
N LEU A 137 -7.98 2.42 16.69
CA LEU A 137 -7.85 1.91 15.33
C LEU A 137 -6.39 1.64 14.94
N LYS A 138 -5.47 2.52 15.35
CA LYS A 138 -4.03 2.32 15.14
C LYS A 138 -3.53 1.06 15.84
N LYS A 139 -3.88 0.86 17.11
CA LYS A 139 -3.53 -0.36 17.86
C LYS A 139 -4.14 -1.61 17.22
N ALA A 140 -5.44 -1.56 16.88
CA ALA A 140 -6.13 -2.66 16.24
C ALA A 140 -5.52 -3.00 14.86
N GLY A 141 -5.19 -2.00 14.06
CA GLY A 141 -4.54 -2.16 12.75
C GLY A 141 -3.15 -2.82 12.85
N ILE A 142 -2.33 -2.42 13.82
CA ILE A 142 -1.02 -3.05 14.08
C ILE A 142 -1.20 -4.51 14.50
N ILE A 143 -2.08 -4.78 15.47
CA ILE A 143 -2.33 -6.15 15.96
C ILE A 143 -2.84 -7.03 14.83
N ALA A 144 -3.83 -6.57 14.06
CA ALA A 144 -4.38 -7.31 12.93
C ALA A 144 -3.30 -7.61 11.88
N SER A 145 -2.43 -6.65 11.57
CA SER A 145 -1.33 -6.83 10.62
C SER A 145 -0.32 -7.88 11.10
N VAL A 146 0.07 -7.83 12.36
CA VAL A 146 0.98 -8.82 12.96
C VAL A 146 0.35 -10.21 12.94
N ILE A 147 -0.90 -10.34 13.35
CA ILE A 147 -1.62 -11.63 13.32
C ILE A 147 -1.71 -12.17 11.88
N ALA A 148 -2.05 -11.32 10.91
CA ALA A 148 -2.16 -11.73 9.52
C ALA A 148 -0.81 -12.25 8.97
N VAL A 149 0.28 -11.50 9.21
CA VAL A 149 1.63 -11.91 8.77
C VAL A 149 2.06 -13.21 9.46
N LEU A 150 1.79 -13.37 10.75
CA LEU A 150 2.09 -14.61 11.48
C LEU A 150 1.27 -15.79 10.94
N ALA A 151 -0.02 -15.59 10.65
CA ALA A 151 -0.88 -16.62 10.09
C ALA A 151 -0.41 -17.06 8.70
N ILE A 152 -0.04 -16.12 7.84
CA ILE A 152 0.55 -16.39 6.51
C ILE A 152 1.88 -17.15 6.68
N SER A 153 2.74 -16.71 7.59
CA SER A 153 4.04 -17.36 7.86
C SER A 153 3.86 -18.79 8.37
N ALA A 154 2.91 -19.01 9.27
CA ALA A 154 2.56 -20.35 9.76
C ALA A 154 2.04 -21.24 8.64
N TYR A 155 1.14 -20.73 7.79
CA TYR A 155 0.66 -21.47 6.61
C TYR A 155 1.81 -21.91 5.70
N ILE A 156 2.75 -21.01 5.37
CA ILE A 156 3.91 -21.30 4.53
C ILE A 156 4.78 -22.38 5.19
N TRP A 157 5.00 -22.27 6.51
CA TRP A 157 5.82 -23.21 7.26
C TRP A 157 5.23 -24.62 7.28
N PHE A 158 3.94 -24.78 7.40
CA PHE A 158 3.28 -26.07 7.32
C PHE A 158 3.16 -26.62 5.90
N ARG A 159 3.09 -25.73 4.89
CA ARG A 159 2.89 -26.12 3.49
C ARG A 159 4.17 -26.59 2.80
N PHE A 160 5.32 -26.02 3.20
CA PHE A 160 6.61 -26.24 2.52
C PHE A 160 7.68 -26.78 3.46
N GLU A 161 8.69 -27.41 2.86
CA GLU A 161 9.93 -27.75 3.55
C GLU A 161 10.63 -26.46 4.00
N TRP A 162 11.39 -26.50 5.10
CA TRP A 162 11.95 -25.34 5.78
C TRP A 162 12.77 -24.41 4.87
N GLN A 163 13.49 -24.96 3.85
CA GLN A 163 14.28 -24.15 2.91
C GLN A 163 13.39 -23.24 2.03
N PHE A 164 12.29 -23.80 1.51
CA PHE A 164 11.29 -23.05 0.74
C PHE A 164 10.52 -22.10 1.62
N ALA A 165 10.17 -22.52 2.82
CA ALA A 165 9.46 -21.69 3.78
C ALA A 165 10.26 -20.43 4.15
N LEU A 166 11.57 -20.57 4.44
CA LEU A 166 12.44 -19.43 4.71
C LEU A 166 12.52 -18.47 3.50
N GLY A 167 12.69 -19.01 2.29
CA GLY A 167 12.72 -18.18 1.08
C GLY A 167 11.44 -17.38 0.87
N ALA A 168 10.28 -18.01 1.04
CA ALA A 168 8.98 -17.35 0.93
C ALA A 168 8.76 -16.29 2.01
N MET A 169 9.17 -16.54 3.26
CA MET A 169 9.10 -15.57 4.35
C MET A 169 9.99 -14.33 4.09
N ILE A 170 11.20 -14.55 3.57
CA ILE A 170 12.10 -13.44 3.18
C ILE A 170 11.45 -12.63 2.07
N GLY A 171 10.85 -13.27 1.06
CA GLY A 171 10.10 -12.59 0.01
C GLY A 171 8.93 -11.78 0.56
N LEU A 172 8.11 -12.37 1.41
CA LEU A 172 6.98 -11.69 2.05
C LEU A 172 7.42 -10.43 2.83
N ILE A 173 8.47 -10.56 3.64
CA ILE A 173 9.01 -9.44 4.43
C ILE A 173 9.57 -8.35 3.49
N HIS A 174 10.29 -8.75 2.44
CA HIS A 174 10.79 -7.85 1.41
C HIS A 174 9.66 -7.04 0.79
N ASP A 175 8.57 -7.69 0.37
CA ASP A 175 7.46 -7.06 -0.33
C ASP A 175 6.69 -6.09 0.58
N ILE A 176 6.48 -6.45 1.84
CA ILE A 176 5.88 -5.57 2.83
C ILE A 176 6.77 -4.34 3.07
N ILE A 177 8.06 -4.53 3.33
CA ILE A 177 8.99 -3.42 3.62
C ILE A 177 9.11 -2.48 2.43
N THR A 178 9.24 -3.02 1.21
CA THR A 178 9.39 -2.19 0.01
C THR A 178 8.11 -1.42 -0.30
N THR A 179 6.94 -2.05 -0.17
CA THR A 179 5.65 -1.39 -0.37
C THR A 179 5.44 -0.26 0.64
N VAL A 180 5.61 -0.55 1.93
CA VAL A 180 5.44 0.44 2.99
C VAL A 180 6.49 1.56 2.88
N GLY A 181 7.72 1.22 2.48
CA GLY A 181 8.79 2.19 2.21
C GLY A 181 8.48 3.13 1.04
N LEU A 182 7.91 2.61 -0.04
CA LEU A 182 7.46 3.44 -1.17
C LEU A 182 6.31 4.37 -0.77
N LEU A 183 5.35 3.89 0.01
CA LEU A 183 4.28 4.75 0.54
C LEU A 183 4.85 5.91 1.37
N SER A 184 5.82 5.62 2.26
CA SER A 184 6.54 6.63 3.03
C SER A 184 7.32 7.60 2.12
N PHE A 185 8.02 7.07 1.11
CA PHE A 185 8.85 7.87 0.20
C PHE A 185 8.03 8.91 -0.58
N PHE A 186 6.89 8.49 -1.12
CA PHE A 186 5.99 9.36 -1.89
C PHE A 186 5.04 10.18 -1.00
N GLY A 187 5.03 9.94 0.31
CA GLY A 187 4.16 10.64 1.26
C GLY A 187 2.67 10.28 1.11
N PHE A 188 2.38 9.09 0.58
CA PHE A 188 1.00 8.61 0.51
C PHE A 188 0.43 8.38 1.91
N ASP A 189 -0.89 8.54 2.00
CA ASP A 189 -1.61 8.39 3.26
C ASP A 189 -1.56 6.96 3.78
N PHE A 190 -1.16 6.83 5.02
CA PHE A 190 -1.18 5.58 5.75
C PHE A 190 -2.46 5.48 6.58
N SER A 191 -3.49 4.88 5.99
CA SER A 191 -4.84 4.69 6.54
C SER A 191 -5.15 3.21 6.79
N LEU A 192 -6.30 2.89 7.36
CA LEU A 192 -6.79 1.50 7.47
C LEU A 192 -6.95 0.84 6.10
N THR A 193 -7.41 1.60 5.10
CA THR A 193 -7.50 1.12 3.72
C THR A 193 -6.13 0.77 3.15
N THR A 194 -5.12 1.59 3.44
CA THR A 194 -3.73 1.33 3.04
C THR A 194 -3.19 0.06 3.70
N VAL A 195 -3.45 -0.15 4.99
CA VAL A 195 -3.08 -1.38 5.70
C VAL A 195 -3.74 -2.59 5.05
N ALA A 196 -5.04 -2.52 4.75
CA ALA A 196 -5.76 -3.60 4.07
C ALA A 196 -5.18 -3.89 2.68
N ALA A 197 -4.79 -2.85 1.92
CA ALA A 197 -4.15 -3.00 0.61
C ALA A 197 -2.78 -3.68 0.70
N VAL A 198 -1.95 -3.31 1.68
CA VAL A 198 -0.64 -3.96 1.94
C VAL A 198 -0.81 -5.43 2.31
N LEU A 199 -1.79 -5.75 3.17
CA LEU A 199 -2.09 -7.15 3.53
C LEU A 199 -2.63 -7.96 2.33
N THR A 200 -3.43 -7.34 1.48
CA THR A 200 -3.91 -7.96 0.24
C THR A 200 -2.75 -8.25 -0.70
N LEU A 201 -1.84 -7.29 -0.90
CA LEU A 201 -0.62 -7.48 -1.69
C LEU A 201 0.24 -8.61 -1.12
N ALA A 202 0.42 -8.66 0.20
CA ALA A 202 1.14 -9.75 0.87
C ALA A 202 0.51 -11.13 0.57
N GLY A 203 -0.83 -11.21 0.57
CA GLY A 203 -1.57 -12.42 0.22
C GLY A 203 -1.35 -12.85 -1.24
N TYR A 204 -1.37 -11.92 -2.18
CA TYR A 204 -1.08 -12.20 -3.59
C TYR A 204 0.37 -12.63 -3.80
N SER A 205 1.34 -11.94 -3.20
CA SER A 205 2.76 -12.29 -3.30
C SER A 205 3.03 -13.72 -2.82
N VAL A 206 2.42 -14.10 -1.69
CA VAL A 206 2.53 -15.47 -1.17
C VAL A 206 1.91 -16.48 -2.12
N ASN A 207 0.75 -16.18 -2.72
CA ASN A 207 0.10 -17.07 -3.66
C ASN A 207 1.01 -17.36 -4.88
N ASP A 208 1.63 -16.34 -5.45
CA ASP A 208 2.54 -16.48 -6.58
C ASP A 208 3.80 -17.27 -6.20
N THR A 209 4.32 -17.04 -4.99
CA THR A 209 5.43 -17.82 -4.43
C THR A 209 5.07 -19.29 -4.26
N VAL A 210 3.86 -19.58 -3.76
CA VAL A 210 3.36 -20.95 -3.59
C VAL A 210 3.27 -21.68 -4.94
N VAL A 211 2.70 -21.03 -5.96
CA VAL A 211 2.59 -21.60 -7.33
C VAL A 211 3.98 -21.89 -7.90
N THR A 212 4.90 -20.93 -7.77
CA THR A 212 6.27 -21.08 -8.25
C THR A 212 7.00 -22.23 -7.54
N TYR A 213 6.90 -22.32 -6.23
CA TYR A 213 7.56 -23.37 -5.46
C TYR A 213 6.95 -24.76 -5.70
N ASP A 214 5.65 -24.86 -5.89
CA ASP A 214 5.03 -26.13 -6.24
C ASP A 214 5.50 -26.60 -7.62
N ARG A 215 5.65 -25.71 -8.59
CA ARG A 215 6.22 -26.06 -9.90
C ARG A 215 7.69 -26.49 -9.78
N VAL A 216 8.50 -25.78 -8.99
CA VAL A 216 9.89 -26.17 -8.73
C VAL A 216 9.95 -27.57 -8.09
N ARG A 217 9.11 -27.85 -7.10
CA ARG A 217 9.06 -29.17 -6.44
C ARG A 217 8.60 -30.29 -7.39
N GLU A 218 7.63 -30.01 -8.26
CA GLU A 218 7.21 -30.94 -9.31
C GLU A 218 8.39 -31.27 -10.23
N ASN A 219 9.08 -30.26 -10.73
CA ASN A 219 10.21 -30.42 -11.64
C ASN A 219 11.42 -31.10 -10.97
N LEU A 220 11.69 -30.86 -9.69
CA LEU A 220 12.70 -31.57 -8.91
C LEU A 220 12.43 -33.08 -8.84
N ARG A 221 11.17 -33.48 -8.71
CA ARG A 221 10.78 -34.90 -8.71
C ARG A 221 10.87 -35.54 -10.10
N LYS A 222 10.51 -34.76 -11.14
CA LYS A 222 10.46 -35.25 -12.53
C LYS A 222 11.82 -35.31 -13.19
N PHE A 223 12.68 -34.31 -12.96
CA PHE A 223 13.96 -34.13 -13.65
C PHE A 223 15.17 -34.28 -12.69
N LYS A 224 15.33 -35.47 -12.10
CA LYS A 224 16.34 -35.74 -11.05
C LYS A 224 17.79 -35.50 -11.47
N LYS A 225 18.13 -35.53 -12.78
CA LYS A 225 19.47 -35.35 -13.31
C LYS A 225 19.70 -33.94 -13.92
N MET A 226 18.69 -33.09 -13.96
CA MET A 226 18.83 -31.76 -14.52
C MET A 226 19.62 -30.85 -13.58
N PRO A 227 20.57 -30.04 -14.08
CA PRO A 227 21.25 -29.05 -13.26
C PRO A 227 20.26 -28.08 -12.62
N GLN A 228 20.48 -27.68 -11.36
CA GLN A 228 19.55 -26.78 -10.63
C GLN A 228 19.28 -25.47 -11.38
N TYR A 229 20.28 -24.90 -12.02
CA TYR A 229 20.15 -23.67 -12.81
C TYR A 229 19.11 -23.81 -13.92
N GLU A 230 19.22 -24.89 -14.69
CA GLU A 230 18.30 -25.18 -15.80
C GLU A 230 16.89 -25.52 -15.29
N LEU A 231 16.83 -26.29 -14.20
CA LEU A 231 15.57 -26.69 -13.57
C LEU A 231 14.80 -25.48 -13.05
N LEU A 232 15.46 -24.52 -12.41
CA LEU A 232 14.83 -23.29 -11.91
C LEU A 232 14.34 -22.41 -13.06
N ASN A 233 15.17 -22.21 -14.09
CA ASN A 233 14.76 -21.50 -15.30
C ASN A 233 13.54 -22.15 -15.96
N LYS A 234 13.58 -23.47 -16.11
CA LYS A 234 12.44 -24.21 -16.65
C LYS A 234 11.20 -24.02 -15.80
N SER A 235 11.32 -24.15 -14.48
CA SER A 235 10.16 -24.04 -13.58
C SER A 235 9.49 -22.67 -13.64
N ILE A 236 10.27 -21.60 -13.78
CA ILE A 236 9.73 -20.23 -13.91
C ILE A 236 9.07 -20.04 -15.28
N ASN A 237 9.65 -20.61 -16.35
CA ASN A 237 9.07 -20.51 -17.69
C ASN A 237 7.81 -21.38 -17.89
N ASP A 238 7.61 -22.41 -17.04
CA ASP A 238 6.47 -23.33 -17.11
C ASP A 238 5.20 -22.76 -16.38
N ILE A 239 5.29 -21.60 -15.72
CA ILE A 239 4.20 -20.90 -15.01
C ILE A 239 3.59 -19.86 -15.93
#